data_e90086488ea7019c7d93e8ed392efefb
#
_entry.id   e90086488ea7019c7d93e8ed392efefb
#
_cell.length_a   1.000
_cell.length_b   1.000
_cell.length_c   1.000
_cell.angle_alpha   90.00
_cell.angle_beta   90.00
_cell.angle_gamma   90.00
#
_symmetry.space_group_name_H-M   'P 1'
#
loop_
_entity.id
_entity.type
_entity.pdbx_description
1 polymer ?
#
loop_
_entity_poly.entity_id
_entity_poly.type
_entity_poly.pdbx_seq_one_letter_code
_entity_poly.pdbx_strand_id
1 'polypeptide(L)'
;MNIMEVTDALKLEIKNMILATLNITDVDPDLIDNEEPLFSGKNTLTLDSVDALEIIMAIQRTYGIRIADQADARYSLRSINSMAEFIVTEKNKE
;
A
#
# COMPACT_ATOMS: atom_id res chain seq x y z
N MET A 1 25.46 -3.76 0.91
CA MET A 1 24.21 -3.48 0.19
C MET A 1 23.03 -3.86 1.08
N ASN A 2 22.11 -2.95 1.28
CA ASN A 2 20.92 -3.23 2.10
C ASN A 2 19.78 -3.72 1.21
N ILE A 3 19.31 -4.92 1.51
CA ILE A 3 18.15 -5.48 0.83
C ILE A 3 16.93 -5.21 1.69
N MET A 4 15.91 -4.61 1.11
CA MET A 4 14.64 -4.38 1.78
C MET A 4 13.86 -5.69 1.88
N GLU A 5 13.21 -5.89 3.01
CA GLU A 5 12.39 -7.08 3.24
C GLU A 5 10.97 -6.71 3.63
N VAL A 6 10.02 -7.61 3.36
CA VAL A 6 8.66 -7.45 3.83
C VAL A 6 8.64 -7.76 5.32
N THR A 7 8.29 -6.75 6.11
CA THR A 7 8.23 -6.86 7.58
C THR A 7 6.90 -6.31 8.07
N ASP A 8 6.55 -6.67 9.31
CA ASP A 8 5.37 -6.09 9.95
C ASP A 8 5.51 -4.58 10.12
N ALA A 9 6.73 -4.11 10.35
CA ALA A 9 7.00 -2.67 10.44
C ALA A 9 6.70 -1.96 9.12
N LEU A 10 7.10 -2.55 8.00
CA LEU A 10 6.80 -1.99 6.69
C LEU A 10 5.29 -1.97 6.42
N LYS A 11 4.60 -3.05 6.77
CA LYS A 11 3.14 -3.11 6.60
C LYS A 11 2.43 -2.04 7.43
N LEU A 12 2.87 -1.83 8.65
CA LEU A 12 2.31 -0.78 9.50
C LEU A 12 2.59 0.60 8.91
N GLU A 13 3.79 0.82 8.40
CA GLU A 13 4.14 2.08 7.73
C GLU A 13 3.23 2.35 6.53
N ILE A 14 2.95 1.31 5.72
CA ILE A 14 2.05 1.42 4.59
C ILE A 14 0.64 1.77 5.05
N LYS A 15 0.13 1.12 6.09
CA LYS A 15 -1.18 1.42 6.65
C LYS A 15 -1.29 2.86 7.11
N ASN A 16 -0.28 3.34 7.81
CA ASN A 16 -0.24 4.73 8.27
C ASN A 16 -0.15 5.71 7.10
N MET A 17 0.60 5.36 6.07
CA MET A 17 0.69 6.18 4.86
C MET A 17 -0.68 6.30 4.18
N ILE A 18 -1.42 5.20 4.06
CA ILE A 18 -2.75 5.21 3.45
C ILE A 18 -3.70 6.08 4.27
N LEU A 19 -3.71 5.90 5.58
CA LEU A 19 -4.59 6.68 6.45
C LEU A 19 -4.28 8.17 6.37
N ALA A 20 -3.01 8.53 6.36
CA ALA A 20 -2.60 9.93 6.24
C ALA A 20 -2.95 10.50 4.87
N THR A 21 -2.69 9.74 3.81
CA THR A 21 -2.96 10.17 2.43
C THR A 21 -4.45 10.45 2.21
N LEU A 22 -5.31 9.59 2.76
CA LEU A 22 -6.76 9.70 2.60
C LEU A 22 -7.42 10.52 3.71
N ASN A 23 -6.61 11.04 4.63
CA ASN A 23 -7.11 11.87 5.72
C ASN A 23 -8.10 11.14 6.64
N ILE A 24 -7.86 9.85 6.85
CA ILE A 24 -8.69 9.01 7.71
C ILE A 24 -8.08 9.01 9.11
N THR A 25 -8.81 9.54 10.08
CA THR A 25 -8.31 9.72 11.45
C THR A 25 -8.98 8.85 12.49
N ASP A 26 -10.04 8.14 12.11
CA ASP A 26 -10.87 7.36 13.03
C ASP A 26 -10.69 5.85 12.90
N VAL A 27 -9.68 5.40 12.18
CA VAL A 27 -9.38 3.98 11.99
C VAL A 27 -8.03 3.65 12.60
N ASP A 28 -8.02 2.62 13.45
CA ASP A 28 -6.77 2.08 14.00
C ASP A 28 -6.07 1.25 12.92
N PRO A 29 -4.81 1.54 12.60
CA PRO A 29 -4.08 0.75 11.59
C PRO A 29 -4.06 -0.75 11.89
N ASP A 30 -4.05 -1.13 13.17
CA ASP A 30 -4.04 -2.54 13.55
C ASP A 30 -5.31 -3.29 13.14
N LEU A 31 -6.39 -2.57 12.87
CA LEU A 31 -7.66 -3.16 12.43
C LEU A 31 -7.70 -3.39 10.92
N ILE A 32 -6.74 -2.87 10.18
CA ILE A 32 -6.67 -3.08 8.74
C ILE A 32 -6.08 -4.47 8.47
N ASP A 33 -6.84 -5.33 7.82
CA ASP A 33 -6.39 -6.68 7.50
C ASP A 33 -5.33 -6.63 6.39
N ASN A 34 -4.22 -7.34 6.60
CA ASN A 34 -3.12 -7.36 5.63
C ASN A 34 -3.44 -8.14 4.36
N GLU A 35 -4.32 -9.12 4.45
CA GLU A 35 -4.63 -10.03 3.34
C GLU A 35 -5.91 -9.67 2.60
N GLU A 36 -6.89 -9.08 3.29
CA GLU A 36 -8.17 -8.74 2.67
C GLU A 36 -8.01 -7.67 1.61
N PRO A 37 -8.69 -7.82 0.47
CA PRO A 37 -8.64 -6.80 -0.58
C PRO A 37 -9.14 -5.45 -0.08
N LEU A 38 -8.39 -4.41 -0.42
CA LEU A 38 -8.70 -3.05 0.04
C LEU A 38 -9.96 -2.46 -0.62
N PHE A 39 -10.33 -2.96 -1.79
CA PHE A 39 -11.43 -2.40 -2.57
C PHE A 39 -12.66 -3.32 -2.62
N SER A 40 -12.68 -4.38 -1.81
CA SER A 40 -13.77 -5.36 -1.83
C SER A 40 -14.95 -5.01 -0.93
N GLY A 41 -14.76 -4.04 -0.05
CA GLY A 41 -15.73 -3.72 1.00
C GLY A 41 -15.68 -4.66 2.19
N LYS A 42 -14.76 -5.63 2.20
CA LYS A 42 -14.60 -6.58 3.30
C LYS A 42 -13.53 -6.19 4.30
N ASN A 43 -12.62 -5.31 3.90
CA ASN A 43 -11.60 -4.79 4.81
C ASN A 43 -12.20 -3.66 5.64
N THR A 44 -11.49 -3.27 6.69
CA THR A 44 -11.87 -2.13 7.53
C THR A 44 -11.99 -0.85 6.71
N LEU A 45 -11.12 -0.70 5.70
CA LEU A 45 -11.19 0.41 4.76
C LEU A 45 -12.06 0.02 3.56
N THR A 46 -12.94 0.93 3.16
CA THR A 46 -13.72 0.80 1.92
C THR A 46 -13.23 1.89 0.97
N LEU A 47 -12.44 1.51 -0.01
CA LEU A 47 -11.77 2.45 -0.89
C LEU A 47 -12.37 2.44 -2.30
N ASP A 48 -12.31 3.60 -2.99
CA ASP A 48 -12.79 3.73 -4.37
C ASP A 48 -11.64 4.07 -5.33
N SER A 49 -11.99 4.30 -6.60
CA SER A 49 -11.00 4.55 -7.66
C SER A 49 -10.19 5.82 -7.43
N VAL A 50 -10.79 6.83 -6.82
CA VAL A 50 -10.09 8.09 -6.52
C VAL A 50 -9.06 7.83 -5.43
N ASP A 51 -9.45 7.06 -4.41
CA ASP A 51 -8.53 6.67 -3.33
C ASP A 51 -7.35 5.88 -3.89
N ALA A 52 -7.61 5.00 -4.87
CA ALA A 52 -6.56 4.21 -5.52
C ALA A 52 -5.50 5.10 -6.16
N LEU A 53 -5.92 6.14 -6.88
CA LEU A 53 -5.00 7.08 -7.51
C LEU A 53 -4.14 7.79 -6.47
N GLU A 54 -4.75 8.24 -5.39
CA GLU A 54 -4.02 8.93 -4.33
C GLU A 54 -3.00 8.01 -3.66
N ILE A 55 -3.35 6.75 -3.44
CA ILE A 55 -2.46 5.76 -2.85
C ILE A 55 -1.28 5.48 -3.79
N ILE A 56 -1.54 5.32 -5.09
CA ILE A 56 -0.48 5.09 -6.08
C ILE A 56 0.54 6.24 -6.05
N MET A 57 0.05 7.47 -6.05
CA MET A 57 0.92 8.64 -6.01
C MET A 57 1.73 8.70 -4.72
N ALA A 58 1.10 8.35 -3.61
CA ALA A 58 1.76 8.36 -2.30
C ALA A 58 2.86 7.30 -2.22
N ILE A 59 2.61 6.09 -2.75
CA ILE A 59 3.60 5.02 -2.79
C ILE A 59 4.83 5.47 -3.58
N GLN A 60 4.61 6.01 -4.77
CA GLN A 60 5.70 6.45 -5.62
C GLN A 60 6.54 7.54 -4.94
N ARG A 61 5.88 8.51 -4.32
CA ARG A 61 6.56 9.60 -3.65
C ARG A 61 7.29 9.15 -2.38
N THR A 62 6.62 8.32 -1.57
CA THR A 62 7.15 7.92 -0.27
C THR A 62 8.33 6.97 -0.42
N TYR A 63 8.26 6.04 -1.35
CA TYR A 63 9.28 4.99 -1.50
C TYR A 63 10.22 5.23 -2.69
N GLY A 64 9.98 6.24 -3.49
CA GLY A 64 10.83 6.54 -4.63
C GLY A 64 10.81 5.46 -5.70
N ILE A 65 9.70 4.75 -5.85
CA ILE A 65 9.54 3.70 -6.86
C ILE A 65 8.54 4.17 -7.91
N ARG A 66 8.44 3.42 -9.00
CA ARG A 66 7.55 3.74 -10.09
C ARG A 66 6.54 2.62 -10.34
N ILE A 67 5.28 3.00 -10.42
CA ILE A 67 4.21 2.09 -10.82
C ILE A 67 3.91 2.41 -12.28
N ALA A 68 4.47 1.60 -13.19
CA ALA A 68 4.56 1.96 -14.60
C ALA A 68 3.31 1.65 -15.41
N ASP A 69 2.55 0.63 -15.02
CA ASP A 69 1.39 0.21 -15.81
C ASP A 69 0.22 -0.24 -14.93
N GLN A 70 -0.91 -0.54 -15.58
CA GLN A 70 -2.14 -0.92 -14.89
C GLN A 70 -2.03 -2.26 -14.18
N ALA A 71 -1.25 -3.19 -14.74
CA ALA A 71 -1.07 -4.51 -14.12
C ALA A 71 -0.34 -4.37 -12.78
N ASP A 72 0.72 -3.57 -12.75
CA ASP A 72 1.47 -3.30 -11.52
C ASP A 72 0.60 -2.58 -10.49
N ALA A 73 -0.20 -1.61 -10.94
CA ALA A 73 -1.10 -0.88 -10.06
C ALA A 73 -2.14 -1.83 -9.44
N ARG A 74 -2.75 -2.68 -10.22
CA ARG A 74 -3.74 -3.65 -9.74
C ARG A 74 -3.13 -4.62 -8.74
N TYR A 75 -1.94 -5.12 -9.04
CA TYR A 75 -1.25 -6.05 -8.15
C TYR A 75 -0.93 -5.38 -6.81
N SER A 76 -0.31 -4.20 -6.86
CA SER A 76 0.12 -3.51 -5.64
C SER A 76 -1.06 -3.11 -4.76
N LEU A 77 -2.21 -2.77 -5.36
CA LEU A 77 -3.36 -2.27 -4.62
C LEU A 77 -4.31 -3.35 -4.11
N ARG A 78 -4.04 -4.63 -4.37
CA ARG A 78 -4.94 -5.70 -3.95
C ARG A 78 -5.08 -5.77 -2.44
N SER A 79 -3.97 -5.68 -1.73
CA SER A 79 -3.96 -5.79 -0.26
C SER A 79 -2.72 -5.10 0.29
N ILE A 80 -2.66 -4.98 1.61
CA ILE A 80 -1.44 -4.49 2.28
C ILE A 80 -0.26 -5.40 1.97
N ASN A 81 -0.47 -6.72 2.00
CA ASN A 81 0.59 -7.67 1.69
C ASN A 81 1.15 -7.50 0.28
N SER A 82 0.27 -7.38 -0.73
CA SER A 82 0.73 -7.21 -2.10
C SER A 82 1.44 -5.87 -2.31
N MET A 83 0.99 -4.84 -1.62
CA MET A 83 1.63 -3.53 -1.65
C MET A 83 3.05 -3.60 -1.09
N ALA A 84 3.21 -4.26 0.05
CA ALA A 84 4.53 -4.44 0.68
C ALA A 84 5.46 -5.24 -0.23
N GLU A 85 4.97 -6.32 -0.82
CA GLU A 85 5.77 -7.13 -1.74
C GLU A 85 6.19 -6.34 -2.97
N PHE A 86 5.29 -5.55 -3.54
CA PHE A 86 5.61 -4.73 -4.70
C PHE A 86 6.69 -3.70 -4.38
N ILE A 87 6.56 -3.01 -3.25
CA ILE A 87 7.52 -2.00 -2.82
C ILE A 87 8.91 -2.64 -2.64
N VAL A 88 8.97 -3.76 -1.93
CA VAL A 88 10.23 -4.46 -1.68
C VAL A 88 10.87 -4.92 -2.99
N THR A 89 10.08 -5.49 -3.90
CA THR A 89 10.58 -5.95 -5.19
C THR A 89 11.17 -4.81 -5.99
N GLU A 90 10.47 -3.69 -6.07
CA GLU A 90 10.94 -2.53 -6.84
C GLU A 90 12.17 -1.87 -6.20
N LYS A 91 12.21 -1.77 -4.88
CA LYS A 91 13.37 -1.21 -4.19
C LYS A 91 14.61 -2.07 -4.38
N ASN A 92 14.45 -3.38 -4.39
CA ASN A 92 15.59 -4.30 -4.54
C ASN A 92 16.12 -4.37 -5.99
N LYS A 93 15.40 -3.79 -6.94
CA LYS A 93 15.88 -3.65 -8.34
C LYS A 93 16.81 -2.47 -8.52
N GLU A 94 16.85 -1.56 -7.57
CA GLU A 94 17.67 -0.34 -7.66
C GLU A 94 19.15 -0.61 -7.46
#